data_8d746ce257380e83671d059449bbb857
#
_entry.id   8d746ce257380e83671d059449bbb857
#
_cell.length_a   1.000
_cell.length_b   1.000
_cell.length_c   1.000
_cell.angle_alpha   90.00
_cell.angle_beta   90.00
_cell.angle_gamma   90.00
#
_symmetry.space_group_name_H-M   'P 1'
#
loop_
_entity.id
_entity.type
_entity.pdbx_description
1 polymer ?
#
loop_
_entity_poly.entity_id
_entity_poly.type
_entity_poly.pdbx_seq_one_letter_code
_entity_poly.pdbx_strand_id
1 'polypeptide(L)' 'MFYVYVLKSLKNGRFYTGSTNNLKRRLFEHNIGQTKYTKGAGPFELIYKEVYNTRLEANRREKFLKTGKERELLKQILGT' A
#
# COMPACT_ATOMS: atom_id res chain seq x y z
N MET A 1 -15.14 -6.72 1.60
CA MET A 1 -14.30 -6.23 0.50
C MET A 1 -12.84 -6.25 0.88
N PHE A 2 -11.98 -6.36 -0.12
CA PHE A 2 -10.54 -6.38 0.08
C PHE A 2 -9.90 -5.24 -0.68
N TYR A 3 -8.85 -4.66 -0.13
CA TYR A 3 -8.20 -3.49 -0.70
C TYR A 3 -6.74 -3.80 -0.98
N VAL A 4 -6.26 -3.35 -2.14
CA VAL A 4 -4.82 -3.21 -2.38
C VAL A 4 -4.51 -1.73 -2.25
N TYR A 5 -3.46 -1.40 -1.52
CA TYR A 5 -3.14 -0.01 -1.21
C TYR A 5 -1.65 0.26 -1.41
N VAL A 6 -1.34 1.51 -1.69
CA VAL A 6 0.05 1.98 -1.73
C VAL A 6 0.19 3.13 -0.74
N LEU A 7 1.15 2.99 0.15
CA LEU A 7 1.50 4.02 1.14
C LEU A 7 2.80 4.67 0.73
N LYS A 8 2.93 5.96 1.02
CA LYS A 8 4.19 6.68 0.88
C LYS A 8 4.71 7.06 2.25
N SER A 9 5.96 6.71 2.55
CA SER A 9 6.61 7.16 3.77
C SER A 9 6.92 8.65 3.67
N LEU A 10 6.48 9.43 4.64
CA LEU A 10 6.79 10.85 4.71
C LEU A 10 8.20 11.10 5.25
N LYS A 11 8.84 10.05 5.76
CA LYS A 11 10.20 10.11 6.27
C LYS A 11 11.25 9.88 5.19
N ASN A 12 11.07 8.83 4.36
CA ASN A 12 12.08 8.44 3.37
C ASN A 12 11.58 8.49 1.91
N GLY A 13 10.30 8.78 1.69
CA GLY A 13 9.71 8.87 0.34
C GLY A 13 9.46 7.53 -0.36
N ARG A 14 9.72 6.42 0.31
CA ARG A 14 9.53 5.08 -0.27
C ARG A 14 8.05 4.70 -0.32
N PHE A 15 7.72 3.82 -1.26
CA PHE A 15 6.38 3.29 -1.41
C PHE A 15 6.28 1.89 -0.81
N TYR A 16 5.14 1.61 -0.17
CA TYR A 16 4.84 0.32 0.43
C TYR A 16 3.49 -0.16 -0.07
N THR A 17 3.44 -1.35 -0.64
CA THR A 17 2.22 -1.94 -1.20
C THR A 17 1.77 -3.11 -0.34
N GLY A 18 0.46 -3.18 -0.08
CA GLY A 18 -0.11 -4.28 0.70
C GLY A 18 -1.56 -4.51 0.36
N SER A 19 -2.15 -5.49 1.03
CA SER A 19 -3.59 -5.76 0.91
C SER A 19 -4.18 -5.98 2.29
N THR A 20 -5.48 -5.65 2.43
CA THR A 20 -6.18 -5.77 3.71
C THR A 20 -7.68 -5.79 3.48
N ASN A 21 -8.43 -6.34 4.43
CA ASN A 21 -9.88 -6.23 4.45
C ASN A 21 -10.36 -5.03 5.28
N ASN A 22 -9.45 -4.32 5.92
CA ASN A 22 -9.78 -3.13 6.72
C ASN A 22 -8.67 -2.09 6.56
N LEU A 23 -8.86 -1.22 5.57
CA LEU A 23 -7.84 -0.25 5.18
C LEU A 23 -7.53 0.75 6.30
N LYS A 24 -8.55 1.22 6.98
CA LYS A 24 -8.39 2.21 8.05
C LYS A 24 -7.56 1.66 9.21
N ARG A 25 -7.88 0.45 9.65
CA ARG A 25 -7.13 -0.21 10.72
C ARG A 25 -5.68 -0.46 10.28
N ARG A 26 -5.49 -0.94 9.05
CA ARG A 26 -4.15 -1.26 8.55
C ARG A 26 -3.26 -0.03 8.45
N LEU A 27 -3.81 1.08 7.97
CA LEU A 27 -3.09 2.35 7.92
C LEU A 27 -2.68 2.80 9.32
N PHE A 28 -3.58 2.68 10.27
CA PHE A 28 -3.30 2.98 11.68
C PHE A 28 -2.15 2.12 12.20
N GLU A 29 -2.19 0.82 11.94
CA GLU A 29 -1.13 -0.10 12.37
C GLU A 29 0.24 0.27 11.78
N HIS A 30 0.28 0.64 10.52
CA HIS A 30 1.51 1.11 9.89
C HIS A 30 2.04 2.38 10.58
N ASN A 31 1.15 3.33 10.87
CA ASN A 31 1.55 4.61 11.44
C ASN A 31 2.06 4.50 12.88
N ILE A 32 1.56 3.54 13.66
CA ILE A 32 2.05 3.34 15.03
C ILE A 32 3.21 2.35 15.10
N GLY A 33 3.69 1.85 13.95
CA GLY A 33 4.87 0.99 13.90
C GLY A 33 4.63 -0.46 14.32
N GLN A 34 3.38 -0.95 14.25
CA GLN A 34 3.07 -2.34 14.59
C GLN A 34 3.48 -3.33 13.50
N THR A 35 3.70 -2.88 12.28
CA THR A 35 4.11 -3.77 11.21
C THR A 35 5.63 -3.82 11.10
N LYS A 36 6.17 -5.02 10.98
CA LYS A 36 7.60 -5.25 10.96
C LYS A 36 8.30 -4.50 9.83
N TYR A 37 7.69 -4.47 8.65
CA TYR A 37 8.30 -3.88 7.45
C TYR A 37 8.30 -2.35 7.44
N THR A 38 7.38 -1.74 8.17
CA THR A 38 7.21 -0.27 8.15
C THR A 38 7.57 0.39 9.46
N LYS A 39 8.05 -0.39 10.43
CA LYS A 39 8.46 0.13 11.72
C LYS A 39 9.61 1.13 11.54
N GLY A 40 9.44 2.32 12.08
CA GLY A 40 10.45 3.38 11.99
C GLY A 40 10.43 4.17 10.69
N ALA A 41 9.57 3.83 9.73
CA ALA A 41 9.45 4.55 8.47
C ALA A 41 8.24 5.50 8.40
N GLY A 42 7.42 5.50 9.45
CA GLY A 42 6.26 6.38 9.52
C GLY A 42 6.62 7.84 9.76
N PRO A 43 5.66 8.75 9.61
CA PRO A 43 4.27 8.47 9.24
C PRO A 43 4.11 8.13 7.76
N PHE A 44 2.95 7.54 7.42
CA PHE A 44 2.62 7.11 6.06
C PHE A 44 1.39 7.84 5.56
N GLU A 45 1.38 8.12 4.26
CA GLU A 45 0.24 8.66 3.55
C GLU A 45 -0.31 7.62 2.59
N LEU A 46 -1.63 7.43 2.59
CA LEU A 46 -2.29 6.59 1.60
C LEU A 46 -2.40 7.37 0.30
N ILE A 47 -1.69 6.92 -0.74
CA ILE A 47 -1.67 7.63 -2.02
C ILE A 47 -2.48 6.93 -3.10
N TYR A 48 -2.83 5.65 -2.92
CA TYR A 48 -3.57 4.90 -3.92
C TYR A 48 -4.23 3.68 -3.29
N LYS A 49 -5.41 3.31 -3.79
CA LYS A 49 -6.10 2.09 -3.37
C LYS A 49 -6.91 1.51 -4.52
N GLU A 50 -7.07 0.17 -4.49
CA GLU A 50 -7.97 -0.57 -5.37
C GLU A 50 -8.87 -1.43 -4.50
N VAL A 51 -10.08 -1.75 -4.99
CA VAL A 51 -11.05 -2.55 -4.25
C VAL A 51 -11.34 -3.83 -5.01
N TYR A 52 -11.35 -4.95 -4.30
CA TYR A 52 -11.62 -6.27 -4.87
C TYR A 52 -12.67 -7.00 -4.03
N ASN A 53 -13.42 -7.89 -4.70
CA ASN A 53 -14.46 -8.67 -4.03
C ASN A 53 -13.88 -9.85 -3.24
N THR A 54 -12.72 -10.37 -3.66
CA THR A 54 -12.11 -11.54 -3.02
C THR A 54 -10.68 -11.25 -2.59
N ARG A 55 -10.25 -11.97 -1.56
CA ARG A 55 -8.87 -11.91 -1.07
C ARG A 55 -7.88 -12.37 -2.14
N LEU A 56 -8.24 -13.39 -2.92
CA LEU A 56 -7.37 -13.93 -3.95
C LEU A 56 -7.03 -12.88 -5.00
N GLU A 57 -8.04 -12.14 -5.47
CA GLU A 57 -7.83 -11.06 -6.43
C GLU A 57 -6.90 -9.98 -5.87
N ALA A 58 -7.15 -9.55 -4.64
CA ALA A 58 -6.34 -8.54 -4.00
C ALA A 58 -4.89 -9.01 -3.82
N ASN A 59 -4.68 -10.25 -3.39
CA ASN A 59 -3.35 -10.81 -3.21
C ASN A 59 -2.59 -10.92 -4.53
N ARG A 60 -3.26 -11.30 -5.60
CA ARG A 60 -2.64 -11.36 -6.93
C ARG A 60 -2.18 -9.99 -7.39
N ARG A 61 -3.01 -8.98 -7.19
CA ARG A 61 -2.67 -7.60 -7.57
C ARG A 61 -1.51 -7.07 -6.73
N GLU A 62 -1.53 -7.33 -5.44
CA GLU A 62 -0.44 -6.94 -4.55
C GLU A 62 0.89 -7.53 -5.03
N LYS A 63 0.93 -8.82 -5.33
CA LYS A 63 2.14 -9.48 -5.83
C LYS A 63 2.62 -8.88 -7.15
N PHE A 64 1.68 -8.61 -8.05
CA PHE A 64 2.00 -8.00 -9.33
C PHE A 64 2.66 -6.63 -9.14
N LEU A 65 2.08 -5.79 -8.29
CA LEU A 65 2.62 -4.45 -8.02
C LEU A 65 4.00 -4.51 -7.36
N LYS A 66 4.23 -5.51 -6.51
CA LYS A 66 5.52 -5.67 -5.82
C LYS A 66 6.65 -6.12 -6.74
N THR A 67 6.37 -6.48 -7.99
CA THR A 67 7.41 -6.80 -8.98
C THR A 67 8.04 -5.56 -9.60
N GLY A 68 7.77 -4.37 -9.07
CA GLY A 68 8.26 -3.11 -9.62
C GLY A 68 7.24 -2.34 -10.44
N LYS A 69 6.11 -2.97 -10.72
CA LYS A 69 5.05 -2.35 -11.52
C LYS A 69 4.34 -1.20 -10.80
N GLU A 70 4.47 -1.12 -9.50
CA GLU A 70 3.89 -0.02 -8.73
C GLU A 70 4.41 1.34 -9.18
N ARG A 71 5.68 1.45 -9.55
CA ARG A 71 6.27 2.70 -10.03
C ARG A 71 5.64 3.14 -11.34
N GLU A 72 5.43 2.20 -12.26
CA GLU A 72 4.78 2.48 -13.54
C GLU A 72 3.34 2.94 -13.31
N LEU A 73 2.62 2.23 -12.44
CA LEU A 73 1.24 2.57 -12.11
C LEU A 73 1.15 3.97 -11.50
N LEU A 74 2.02 4.29 -10.55
CA LEU A 74 2.01 5.59 -9.88
C LEU A 74 2.38 6.72 -10.82
N LYS A 75 3.29 6.50 -11.76
CA LYS A 75 3.59 7.49 -12.80
C LYS A 75 2.35 7.83 -13.63
N GLN A 76 1.58 6.81 -14.01
CA GLN A 76 0.36 7.02 -14.80
C GLN A 76 -0.71 7.77 -14.00
N ILE A 77 -0.86 7.45 -12.72
CA ILE A 77 -1.91 8.01 -11.87
C ILE A 77 -1.54 9.40 -11.38
N LEU A 78 -0.30 9.60 -10.96
CA LEU A 78 0.15 10.86 -10.38
C LEU A 78 0.72 11.83 -11.43
N GLY A 79 0.88 11.40 -12.66
CA GLY A 79 1.36 12.24 -13.75
C GLY A 79 2.83 12.62 -13.66
N THR A 80 3.62 11.85 -12.92
CA THR A 80 5.05 12.14 -12.75
C THR A 80 5.92 11.07 -13.34
#